data_b07935e6fe99dc2b2c290c9abea2766d
#
_entry.id   b07935e6fe99dc2b2c290c9abea2766d
#
_cell.length_a   1.000
_cell.length_b   1.000
_cell.length_c   1.000
_cell.angle_alpha   90.00
_cell.angle_beta   90.00
_cell.angle_gamma   90.00
#
_symmetry.space_group_name_H-M   'P 1'
#
loop_
_entity.id
_entity.type
_entity.pdbx_description
1 polymer ?
#
loop_
_entity_poly.entity_id
_entity_poly.type
_entity_poly.pdbx_seq_one_letter_code
_entity_poly.pdbx_strand_id
1 'polypeptide(L)'
;MKKTFTFCTFLFVSLLVLAQNPCPQVIPALQQWTGGKGTLTLPAQGSIVINTADKDVLYDAATILAQDLKELLGWEYAIRIGKVKNNEIYLSLSKPDEQLGEEGYVLRIANRVNVEAPTAKGVFWGTRTLLQMLYHQKAKLAKGTTRDWPEFPNRGFMLDVGRKFFTLDYLKEQIKVLSFYKMNEFQIHLNDNG
;
A
#
# COMPACT_ATOMS: atom_id res chain seq x y z
N MET A 1 -57.89 -42.16 -23.11
CA MET A 1 -57.00 -41.68 -22.02
C MET A 1 -55.85 -40.96 -22.64
N LYS A 2 -55.85 -39.60 -22.65
CA LYS A 2 -54.77 -38.77 -23.17
C LYS A 2 -53.86 -38.39 -21.99
N LYS A 3 -52.61 -38.84 -21.99
CA LYS A 3 -51.59 -38.45 -20.97
C LYS A 3 -50.98 -37.13 -21.42
N THR A 4 -51.29 -36.08 -20.69
CA THR A 4 -50.65 -34.76 -20.84
C THR A 4 -49.28 -34.80 -20.13
N PHE A 5 -48.19 -34.66 -20.89
CA PHE A 5 -46.84 -34.61 -20.39
C PHE A 5 -46.51 -33.12 -20.14
N THR A 6 -46.51 -32.71 -18.87
CA THR A 6 -46.13 -31.34 -18.48
C THR A 6 -44.61 -31.26 -18.42
N PHE A 7 -44.01 -30.57 -19.39
CA PHE A 7 -42.57 -30.30 -19.45
C PHE A 7 -42.27 -29.06 -18.56
N CYS A 8 -41.68 -29.28 -17.39
CA CYS A 8 -41.30 -28.24 -16.47
C CYS A 8 -39.90 -27.75 -16.92
N THR A 9 -39.87 -26.61 -17.62
CA THR A 9 -38.61 -25.94 -18.04
C THR A 9 -38.03 -25.21 -16.86
N PHE A 10 -37.02 -25.74 -16.20
CA PHE A 10 -36.22 -25.05 -15.20
C PHE A 10 -35.35 -24.00 -15.88
N LEU A 11 -35.74 -22.75 -15.78
CA LEU A 11 -34.91 -21.61 -16.24
C LEU A 11 -33.78 -21.41 -15.23
N PHE A 12 -32.59 -21.92 -15.53
CA PHE A 12 -31.37 -21.65 -14.78
C PHE A 12 -30.93 -20.19 -15.07
N VAL A 13 -31.38 -19.25 -14.26
CA VAL A 13 -30.80 -17.90 -14.24
C VAL A 13 -29.47 -18.00 -13.50
N SER A 14 -28.38 -18.16 -14.24
CA SER A 14 -27.03 -18.01 -13.70
C SER A 14 -26.83 -16.51 -13.34
N LEU A 15 -27.06 -16.18 -12.08
CA LEU A 15 -26.60 -14.93 -11.48
C LEU A 15 -25.07 -14.94 -11.56
N LEU A 16 -24.52 -14.26 -12.55
CA LEU A 16 -23.11 -13.86 -12.56
C LEU A 16 -22.89 -12.89 -11.39
N VAL A 17 -22.70 -13.43 -10.21
CA VAL A 17 -22.17 -12.68 -9.07
C VAL A 17 -20.76 -12.31 -9.47
N LEU A 18 -20.57 -11.10 -9.99
CA LEU A 18 -19.24 -10.54 -10.22
C LEU A 18 -18.58 -10.41 -8.86
N ALA A 19 -17.77 -11.42 -8.53
CA ALA A 19 -17.07 -11.48 -7.25
C ALA A 19 -16.25 -10.22 -7.03
N GLN A 20 -16.33 -9.68 -5.82
CA GLN A 20 -15.45 -8.60 -5.37
C GLN A 20 -14.01 -9.13 -5.27
N ASN A 21 -13.04 -8.27 -5.52
CA ASN A 21 -11.64 -8.65 -5.37
C ASN A 21 -11.33 -9.06 -3.93
N PRO A 22 -10.61 -10.18 -3.73
CA PRO A 22 -10.17 -10.61 -2.41
C PRO A 22 -9.20 -9.61 -1.80
N CYS A 23 -9.05 -9.68 -0.47
CA CYS A 23 -8.09 -8.87 0.24
C CYS A 23 -6.66 -9.18 -0.25
N PRO A 24 -5.85 -8.16 -0.60
CA PRO A 24 -4.46 -8.36 -0.97
C PRO A 24 -3.64 -8.95 0.19
N GLN A 25 -2.71 -9.84 -0.14
CA GLN A 25 -1.77 -10.36 0.84
C GLN A 25 -0.62 -9.36 1.03
N VAL A 26 -0.57 -8.74 2.20
CA VAL A 26 0.49 -7.81 2.64
C VAL A 26 0.84 -8.10 4.10
N ILE A 27 1.98 -7.67 4.54
CA ILE A 27 2.49 -7.86 5.91
C ILE A 27 2.83 -6.48 6.52
N PRO A 28 2.22 -6.12 7.66
CA PRO A 28 1.09 -6.77 8.35
C PRO A 28 -0.17 -6.84 7.50
N ALA A 29 -1.08 -7.75 7.84
CA ALA A 29 -2.38 -7.85 7.17
C ALA A 29 -3.20 -6.56 7.36
N LEU A 30 -4.02 -6.24 6.36
CA LEU A 30 -4.86 -5.05 6.40
C LEU A 30 -5.97 -5.19 7.43
N GLN A 31 -6.25 -4.13 8.18
CA GLN A 31 -7.35 -4.10 9.15
C GLN A 31 -8.73 -4.18 8.46
N GLN A 32 -8.88 -3.46 7.36
CA GLN A 32 -10.13 -3.44 6.60
C GLN A 32 -9.85 -3.47 5.10
N TRP A 33 -10.65 -4.23 4.36
CA TRP A 33 -10.63 -4.25 2.90
C TRP A 33 -12.05 -4.35 2.35
N THR A 34 -12.36 -3.44 1.43
CA THR A 34 -13.58 -3.51 0.62
C THR A 34 -13.18 -3.71 -0.82
N GLY A 35 -13.36 -4.94 -1.33
CA GLY A 35 -13.01 -5.28 -2.70
C GLY A 35 -13.88 -4.56 -3.72
N GLY A 36 -13.26 -4.04 -4.77
CA GLY A 36 -13.92 -3.56 -5.97
C GLY A 36 -14.00 -4.64 -7.05
N LYS A 37 -14.34 -4.23 -8.28
CA LYS A 37 -14.37 -5.11 -9.46
C LYS A 37 -13.24 -4.77 -10.42
N GLY A 38 -12.56 -5.80 -10.93
CA GLY A 38 -11.49 -5.66 -11.90
C GLY A 38 -10.17 -5.14 -11.32
N THR A 39 -9.26 -4.79 -12.19
CA THR A 39 -7.90 -4.39 -11.82
C THR A 39 -7.54 -3.02 -12.37
N LEU A 40 -6.54 -2.39 -11.76
CA LEU A 40 -5.83 -1.23 -12.27
C LEU A 40 -4.42 -1.68 -12.67
N THR A 41 -3.99 -1.39 -13.89
CA THR A 41 -2.61 -1.61 -14.30
C THR A 41 -1.87 -0.27 -14.27
N LEU A 42 -0.82 -0.20 -13.46
CA LEU A 42 0.08 0.95 -13.45
C LEU A 42 1.19 0.75 -14.50
N PRO A 43 1.57 1.80 -15.25
CA PRO A 43 2.68 1.71 -16.19
C PRO A 43 4.03 1.70 -15.45
N ALA A 44 5.07 1.12 -16.08
CA ALA A 44 6.43 1.16 -15.55
C ALA A 44 7.06 2.57 -15.55
N GLN A 45 6.49 3.50 -16.29
CA GLN A 45 6.84 4.93 -16.28
C GLN A 45 5.58 5.72 -15.97
N GLY A 46 5.61 6.52 -14.91
CA GLY A 46 4.42 7.20 -14.43
C GLY A 46 4.69 8.43 -13.58
N SER A 47 3.70 8.83 -12.82
CA SER A 47 3.82 9.97 -11.91
C SER A 47 3.27 9.66 -10.53
N ILE A 48 3.99 10.14 -9.51
CA ILE A 48 3.48 10.33 -8.17
C ILE A 48 3.07 11.80 -8.06
N VAL A 49 1.79 12.04 -7.82
CA VAL A 49 1.22 13.39 -7.77
C VAL A 49 0.90 13.74 -6.33
N ILE A 50 1.40 14.87 -5.87
CA ILE A 50 1.12 15.38 -4.52
C ILE A 50 0.05 16.46 -4.63
N ASN A 51 -0.92 16.46 -3.73
CA ASN A 51 -1.88 17.55 -3.58
C ASN A 51 -1.13 18.87 -3.34
N THR A 52 -1.56 19.92 -4.01
CA THR A 52 -0.87 21.22 -3.96
C THR A 52 -0.72 21.79 -2.54
N ALA A 53 -1.73 21.60 -1.69
CA ALA A 53 -1.70 22.07 -0.31
C ALA A 53 -0.69 21.29 0.57
N ASP A 54 -0.36 20.05 0.20
CA ASP A 54 0.40 19.11 1.02
C ASP A 54 1.85 18.93 0.54
N LYS A 55 2.28 19.71 -0.47
CA LYS A 55 3.54 19.49 -1.20
C LYS A 55 4.77 19.42 -0.29
N ASP A 56 4.89 20.37 0.64
CA ASP A 56 6.08 20.50 1.49
C ASP A 56 6.16 19.36 2.53
N VAL A 57 5.01 18.80 2.91
CA VAL A 57 4.88 17.75 3.93
C VAL A 57 5.02 16.36 3.33
N LEU A 58 4.60 16.17 2.07
CA LEU A 58 4.55 14.83 1.43
C LEU A 58 5.68 14.59 0.41
N TYR A 59 6.54 15.59 0.16
CA TYR A 59 7.58 15.45 -0.86
C TYR A 59 8.57 14.32 -0.55
N ASP A 60 8.97 14.16 0.71
CA ASP A 60 9.87 13.10 1.13
C ASP A 60 9.24 11.71 0.96
N ALA A 61 7.98 11.55 1.35
CA ALA A 61 7.26 10.29 1.16
C ALA A 61 7.13 9.91 -0.33
N ALA A 62 6.90 10.90 -1.20
CA ALA A 62 6.86 10.69 -2.65
C ALA A 62 8.24 10.33 -3.22
N THR A 63 9.31 10.98 -2.74
CA THR A 63 10.68 10.72 -3.16
C THR A 63 11.12 9.31 -2.79
N ILE A 64 10.87 8.90 -1.56
CA ILE A 64 11.17 7.55 -1.09
C ILE A 64 10.38 6.51 -1.90
N LEU A 65 9.08 6.74 -2.14
CA LEU A 65 8.28 5.83 -2.96
C LEU A 65 8.84 5.71 -4.39
N ALA A 66 9.21 6.82 -5.03
CA ALA A 66 9.80 6.80 -6.38
C ALA A 66 11.11 6.02 -6.42
N GLN A 67 11.95 6.19 -5.40
CA GLN A 67 13.20 5.46 -5.23
C GLN A 67 12.97 3.95 -5.07
N ASP A 68 12.05 3.56 -4.20
CA ASP A 68 11.71 2.16 -3.95
C ASP A 68 11.09 1.48 -5.18
N LEU A 69 10.24 2.18 -5.93
CA LEU A 69 9.69 1.69 -7.20
C LEU A 69 10.81 1.42 -8.21
N LYS A 70 11.82 2.28 -8.26
CA LYS A 70 12.99 2.09 -9.13
C LYS A 70 13.85 0.92 -8.67
N GLU A 71 14.17 0.84 -7.39
CA GLU A 71 15.04 -0.21 -6.84
C GLU A 71 14.40 -1.61 -6.88
N LEU A 72 13.12 -1.73 -6.53
CA LEU A 72 12.45 -3.02 -6.43
C LEU A 72 11.82 -3.52 -7.73
N LEU A 73 11.35 -2.61 -8.57
CA LEU A 73 10.57 -2.95 -9.76
C LEU A 73 11.22 -2.48 -11.07
N GLY A 74 12.27 -1.67 -11.02
CA GLY A 74 12.87 -1.02 -12.18
C GLY A 74 11.97 0.05 -12.81
N TRP A 75 11.01 0.61 -12.04
CA TRP A 75 10.05 1.58 -12.54
C TRP A 75 10.51 3.01 -12.32
N GLU A 76 10.19 3.89 -13.26
CA GLU A 76 10.56 5.30 -13.17
C GLU A 76 9.32 6.19 -13.00
N TYR A 77 9.22 6.83 -11.84
CA TYR A 77 8.11 7.70 -11.50
C TYR A 77 8.59 9.12 -11.21
N ALA A 78 8.08 10.09 -11.99
CA ALA A 78 8.32 11.50 -11.74
C ALA A 78 7.39 12.03 -10.65
N ILE A 79 7.90 12.91 -9.80
CA ILE A 79 7.08 13.60 -8.79
C ILE A 79 6.49 14.85 -9.42
N ARG A 80 5.18 15.01 -9.31
CA ARG A 80 4.42 16.19 -9.79
C ARG A 80 3.52 16.73 -8.69
N ILE A 81 3.18 17.99 -8.78
CA ILE A 81 2.28 18.68 -7.86
C ILE A 81 1.02 19.09 -8.62
N GLY A 82 -0.15 18.91 -8.00
CA GLY A 82 -1.42 19.40 -8.53
C GLY A 82 -2.38 18.32 -9.00
N LYS A 83 -2.92 18.47 -10.21
CA LYS A 83 -3.99 17.60 -10.71
C LYS A 83 -3.49 16.22 -11.09
N VAL A 84 -4.12 15.19 -10.53
CA VAL A 84 -3.86 13.78 -10.81
C VAL A 84 -4.71 13.29 -11.98
N LYS A 85 -4.14 12.39 -12.79
CA LYS A 85 -4.79 11.71 -13.91
C LYS A 85 -5.07 10.24 -13.58
N ASN A 86 -5.69 9.52 -14.55
CA ASN A 86 -5.81 8.08 -14.46
C ASN A 86 -4.42 7.40 -14.54
N ASN A 87 -4.30 6.22 -13.93
CA ASN A 87 -3.08 5.41 -13.86
C ASN A 87 -1.88 6.12 -13.20
N GLU A 88 -2.13 7.12 -12.37
CA GLU A 88 -1.13 7.78 -11.54
C GLU A 88 -1.32 7.42 -10.06
N ILE A 89 -0.31 7.69 -9.24
CA ILE A 89 -0.36 7.57 -7.78
C ILE A 89 -0.56 8.97 -7.21
N TYR A 90 -1.56 9.13 -6.35
CA TYR A 90 -1.90 10.41 -5.71
C TYR A 90 -1.71 10.33 -4.21
N LEU A 91 -0.98 11.29 -3.66
CA LEU A 91 -0.74 11.45 -2.24
C LEU A 91 -1.40 12.74 -1.73
N SER A 92 -2.16 12.63 -0.63
CA SER A 92 -2.83 13.77 0.00
C SER A 92 -2.99 13.59 1.51
N LEU A 93 -3.12 14.69 2.23
CA LEU A 93 -3.56 14.68 3.62
C LEU A 93 -5.09 14.72 3.69
N SER A 94 -5.64 14.02 4.69
CA SER A 94 -7.05 14.08 5.06
C SER A 94 -7.27 14.94 6.30
N LYS A 95 -8.53 15.10 6.67
CA LYS A 95 -8.88 15.61 8.00
C LYS A 95 -8.45 14.62 9.09
N PRO A 96 -8.27 15.07 10.34
CA PRO A 96 -8.04 14.20 11.47
C PRO A 96 -9.09 13.10 11.58
N ASP A 97 -8.65 11.89 11.94
CA ASP A 97 -9.47 10.70 12.10
C ASP A 97 -8.93 9.91 13.28
N GLU A 98 -9.73 9.77 14.34
CA GLU A 98 -9.30 9.16 15.60
C GLU A 98 -8.86 7.69 15.43
N GLN A 99 -9.55 6.94 14.57
CA GLN A 99 -9.22 5.53 14.36
C GLN A 99 -7.92 5.35 13.57
N LEU A 100 -7.66 6.23 12.61
CA LEU A 100 -6.41 6.21 11.85
C LEU A 100 -5.23 6.71 12.68
N GLY A 101 -5.48 7.64 13.60
CA GLY A 101 -4.43 8.23 14.43
C GLY A 101 -3.31 8.84 13.58
N GLU A 102 -2.07 8.68 14.04
CA GLU A 102 -0.89 9.24 13.36
C GLU A 102 -0.36 8.37 12.21
N GLU A 103 -0.59 7.06 12.25
CA GLU A 103 0.04 6.10 11.32
C GLU A 103 -0.95 5.41 10.38
N GLY A 104 -2.24 5.56 10.63
CA GLY A 104 -3.26 4.97 9.77
C GLY A 104 -3.47 5.77 8.48
N TYR A 105 -4.04 5.11 7.50
CA TYR A 105 -4.26 5.63 6.15
C TYR A 105 -5.45 4.99 5.46
N VAL A 106 -5.89 5.61 4.38
CA VAL A 106 -6.82 5.05 3.40
C VAL A 106 -6.08 4.89 2.07
N LEU A 107 -6.07 3.68 1.53
CA LEU A 107 -5.55 3.40 0.19
C LEU A 107 -6.72 2.97 -0.70
N ARG A 108 -7.00 3.75 -1.74
CA ARG A 108 -8.06 3.45 -2.73
C ARG A 108 -7.47 3.19 -4.09
N ILE A 109 -7.81 2.05 -4.67
CA ILE A 109 -7.41 1.62 -6.01
C ILE A 109 -8.66 1.58 -6.89
N ALA A 110 -8.75 2.52 -7.84
CA ALA A 110 -9.87 2.64 -8.78
C ALA A 110 -9.32 2.85 -10.21
N ASN A 111 -9.50 4.02 -10.82
CA ASN A 111 -8.85 4.40 -12.08
C ASN A 111 -7.45 4.99 -11.85
N ARG A 112 -7.07 5.18 -10.61
CA ARG A 112 -5.77 5.62 -10.11
C ARG A 112 -5.59 5.08 -8.69
N VAL A 113 -4.39 5.22 -8.16
CA VAL A 113 -4.12 4.93 -6.75
C VAL A 113 -4.19 6.23 -5.96
N ASN A 114 -4.99 6.28 -4.88
CA ASN A 114 -4.98 7.37 -3.93
C ASN A 114 -4.50 6.83 -2.57
N VAL A 115 -3.51 7.47 -2.00
CA VAL A 115 -3.06 7.28 -0.62
C VAL A 115 -3.37 8.55 0.15
N GLU A 116 -4.21 8.44 1.16
CA GLU A 116 -4.68 9.56 1.96
C GLU A 116 -4.58 9.22 3.44
N ALA A 117 -4.10 10.15 4.26
CA ALA A 117 -4.00 9.96 5.71
C ALA A 117 -4.06 11.30 6.45
N PRO A 118 -4.36 11.31 7.77
CA PRO A 118 -4.33 12.53 8.57
C PRO A 118 -2.93 13.15 8.69
N THR A 119 -1.88 12.35 8.51
CA THR A 119 -0.48 12.75 8.70
C THR A 119 0.41 12.27 7.56
N ALA A 120 1.59 12.89 7.39
CA ALA A 120 2.61 12.39 6.45
C ALA A 120 3.10 10.99 6.80
N LYS A 121 3.18 10.65 8.10
CA LYS A 121 3.56 9.33 8.57
C LYS A 121 2.55 8.26 8.09
N GLY A 122 1.25 8.53 8.20
CA GLY A 122 0.20 7.66 7.68
C GLY A 122 0.27 7.51 6.15
N VAL A 123 0.49 8.61 5.40
CA VAL A 123 0.70 8.52 3.95
C VAL A 123 1.91 7.65 3.63
N PHE A 124 3.03 7.81 4.34
CA PHE A 124 4.22 6.97 4.18
C PHE A 124 3.89 5.48 4.37
N TRP A 125 3.18 5.09 5.43
CA TRP A 125 2.79 3.70 5.64
C TRP A 125 1.82 3.17 4.57
N GLY A 126 0.94 4.02 4.07
CA GLY A 126 0.08 3.68 2.93
C GLY A 126 0.89 3.40 1.67
N THR A 127 2.00 4.12 1.43
CA THR A 127 2.91 3.82 0.31
C THR A 127 3.61 2.47 0.47
N ARG A 128 3.90 2.02 1.71
CA ARG A 128 4.51 0.69 1.97
C ARG A 128 3.54 -0.44 1.59
N THR A 129 2.26 -0.29 1.92
CA THR A 129 1.22 -1.24 1.48
C THR A 129 1.13 -1.29 -0.05
N LEU A 130 1.07 -0.13 -0.71
CA LEU A 130 1.06 -0.08 -2.17
C LEU A 130 2.29 -0.77 -2.76
N LEU A 131 3.47 -0.53 -2.21
CA LEU A 131 4.72 -1.12 -2.68
C LEU A 131 4.72 -2.64 -2.57
N GLN A 132 4.23 -3.20 -1.44
CA GLN A 132 4.06 -4.64 -1.27
C GLN A 132 3.07 -5.22 -2.28
N MET A 133 1.92 -4.56 -2.50
CA MET A 133 0.95 -4.99 -3.49
C MET A 133 1.54 -5.03 -4.90
N LEU A 134 2.31 -4.02 -5.29
CA LEU A 134 2.98 -3.96 -6.60
C LEU A 134 4.06 -5.04 -6.72
N TYR A 135 4.83 -5.27 -5.68
CA TYR A 135 5.87 -6.29 -5.65
C TYR A 135 5.29 -7.70 -5.88
N HIS A 136 4.15 -8.01 -5.23
CA HIS A 136 3.51 -9.32 -5.35
C HIS A 136 2.65 -9.48 -6.61
N GLN A 137 1.97 -8.41 -7.06
CA GLN A 137 0.96 -8.48 -8.13
C GLN A 137 1.47 -7.97 -9.50
N LYS A 138 2.73 -7.60 -9.61
CA LYS A 138 3.38 -7.21 -10.89
C LYS A 138 2.53 -6.26 -11.73
N ALA A 139 2.31 -5.03 -11.26
CA ALA A 139 1.58 -3.96 -11.95
C ALA A 139 0.05 -4.10 -12.00
N LYS A 140 -0.55 -5.26 -11.83
CA LYS A 140 -2.00 -5.45 -11.81
C LYS A 140 -2.56 -5.40 -10.40
N LEU A 141 -3.00 -4.24 -9.96
CA LEU A 141 -3.58 -4.03 -8.63
C LEU A 141 -5.07 -4.38 -8.63
N ALA A 142 -5.51 -5.21 -7.70
CA ALA A 142 -6.93 -5.44 -7.44
C ALA A 142 -7.61 -4.11 -7.02
N LYS A 143 -8.68 -3.70 -7.71
CA LYS A 143 -9.44 -2.52 -7.32
C LYS A 143 -10.14 -2.76 -5.99
N GLY A 144 -10.14 -1.74 -5.14
CA GLY A 144 -10.75 -1.80 -3.81
C GLY A 144 -10.28 -0.63 -2.94
N THR A 145 -10.68 -0.67 -1.70
CA THR A 145 -10.30 0.35 -0.70
C THR A 145 -9.93 -0.36 0.58
N THR A 146 -8.78 -0.01 1.14
CA THR A 146 -8.40 -0.37 2.50
C THR A 146 -8.42 0.86 3.38
N ARG A 147 -8.85 0.66 4.62
CA ARG A 147 -8.65 1.56 5.74
C ARG A 147 -7.83 0.79 6.76
N ASP A 148 -6.61 1.25 7.03
CA ASP A 148 -5.61 0.49 7.76
C ASP A 148 -4.89 1.36 8.80
N TRP A 149 -4.58 0.77 9.94
CA TRP A 149 -3.89 1.40 11.06
C TRP A 149 -3.10 0.35 11.84
N PRO A 150 -2.02 0.71 12.53
CA PRO A 150 -1.25 -0.24 13.31
C PRO A 150 -2.04 -0.69 14.55
N GLU A 151 -2.02 -1.98 14.82
CA GLU A 151 -2.53 -2.54 16.08
C GLU A 151 -1.60 -2.24 17.27
N PHE A 152 -0.28 -2.21 16.98
CA PHE A 152 0.75 -1.92 17.96
C PHE A 152 1.48 -0.63 17.62
N PRO A 153 1.56 0.35 18.53
CA PRO A 153 2.25 1.62 18.28
C PRO A 153 3.76 1.45 18.11
N ASN A 154 4.37 0.49 18.80
CA ASN A 154 5.81 0.23 18.74
C ASN A 154 6.06 -1.09 18.01
N ARG A 155 6.80 -1.02 16.91
CA ARG A 155 7.15 -2.14 16.05
C ARG A 155 8.64 -2.10 15.80
N GLY A 156 9.38 -2.54 16.81
CA GLY A 156 10.84 -2.42 16.88
C GLY A 156 11.58 -3.66 16.40
N PHE A 157 12.79 -3.45 15.94
CA PHE A 157 13.80 -4.47 15.71
C PHE A 157 15.13 -3.99 16.28
N MET A 158 15.86 -4.88 16.95
CA MET A 158 17.16 -4.58 17.52
C MET A 158 18.24 -5.41 16.81
N LEU A 159 19.33 -4.76 16.45
CA LEU A 159 20.51 -5.39 15.88
C LEU A 159 21.72 -5.10 16.77
N ASP A 160 22.38 -6.15 17.22
CA ASP A 160 23.62 -6.08 17.98
C ASP A 160 24.82 -6.02 17.03
N VAL A 161 25.37 -4.83 16.88
CA VAL A 161 26.57 -4.59 16.07
C VAL A 161 27.86 -4.58 16.91
N GLY A 162 27.75 -4.63 18.24
CA GLY A 162 28.88 -4.74 19.14
C GLY A 162 29.54 -6.12 19.11
N ARG A 163 28.74 -7.18 18.92
CA ARG A 163 29.26 -8.56 18.83
C ARG A 163 29.69 -8.95 17.43
N LYS A 164 29.16 -8.30 16.40
CA LYS A 164 29.51 -8.56 15.02
C LYS A 164 29.45 -7.26 14.22
N PHE A 165 30.52 -6.95 13.52
CA PHE A 165 30.59 -5.79 12.65
C PHE A 165 29.63 -5.93 11.46
N PHE A 166 28.89 -4.85 11.19
CA PHE A 166 28.07 -4.66 9.97
C PHE A 166 28.44 -3.36 9.29
N THR A 167 28.48 -3.37 7.98
CA THR A 167 28.75 -2.16 7.20
C THR A 167 27.59 -1.17 7.29
N LEU A 168 27.86 0.11 7.07
CA LEU A 168 26.80 1.13 7.03
C LEU A 168 25.78 0.83 5.92
N ASP A 169 26.21 0.29 4.79
CA ASP A 169 25.30 -0.04 3.69
C ASP A 169 24.37 -1.20 4.07
N TYR A 170 24.85 -2.20 4.81
CA TYR A 170 24.00 -3.24 5.37
C TYR A 170 22.93 -2.66 6.31
N LEU A 171 23.32 -1.73 7.19
CA LEU A 171 22.36 -1.08 8.11
C LEU A 171 21.29 -0.28 7.35
N LYS A 172 21.69 0.42 6.28
CA LYS A 172 20.72 1.13 5.42
C LYS A 172 19.75 0.17 4.73
N GLU A 173 20.23 -0.97 4.23
CA GLU A 173 19.36 -1.99 3.65
C GLU A 173 18.41 -2.58 4.69
N GLN A 174 18.86 -2.78 5.95
CA GLN A 174 17.97 -3.20 7.03
C GLN A 174 16.84 -2.18 7.27
N ILE A 175 17.13 -0.88 7.26
CA ILE A 175 16.11 0.17 7.39
C ILE A 175 15.08 0.08 6.26
N LYS A 176 15.49 -0.18 5.01
CA LYS A 176 14.56 -0.36 3.88
C LYS A 176 13.66 -1.58 4.10
N VAL A 177 14.23 -2.72 4.52
CA VAL A 177 13.46 -3.94 4.82
C VAL A 177 12.47 -3.70 5.96
N LEU A 178 12.90 -3.08 7.06
CA LEU A 178 12.04 -2.74 8.20
C LEU A 178 10.91 -1.80 7.76
N SER A 179 11.22 -0.77 7.00
CA SER A 179 10.23 0.14 6.40
C SER A 179 9.21 -0.60 5.53
N PHE A 180 9.67 -1.53 4.67
CA PHE A 180 8.79 -2.33 3.81
C PHE A 180 7.75 -3.10 4.61
N TYR A 181 8.12 -3.65 5.78
CA TYR A 181 7.24 -4.34 6.72
C TYR A 181 6.60 -3.44 7.78
N LYS A 182 6.66 -2.13 7.60
CA LYS A 182 6.06 -1.12 8.50
C LYS A 182 6.57 -1.15 9.94
N MET A 183 7.81 -1.58 10.15
CA MET A 183 8.50 -1.42 11.43
C MET A 183 8.88 0.05 11.59
N ASN A 184 8.70 0.61 12.80
CA ASN A 184 8.90 2.04 13.06
C ASN A 184 10.04 2.35 14.03
N GLU A 185 10.68 1.32 14.58
CA GLU A 185 11.83 1.46 15.47
C GLU A 185 12.97 0.53 15.03
N PHE A 186 14.18 1.06 14.93
CA PHE A 186 15.38 0.30 14.71
C PHE A 186 16.41 0.66 15.77
N GLN A 187 16.63 -0.24 16.72
CA GLN A 187 17.62 -0.09 17.76
C GLN A 187 18.94 -0.71 17.32
N ILE A 188 20.01 0.07 17.31
CA ILE A 188 21.36 -0.40 17.06
C ILE A 188 22.08 -0.47 18.41
N HIS A 189 22.42 -1.68 18.83
CA HIS A 189 23.23 -1.92 20.04
C HIS A 189 24.70 -1.88 19.63
N LEU A 190 25.44 -0.84 20.12
CA LEU A 190 26.80 -0.54 19.67
C LEU A 190 27.86 -1.29 20.45
N ASN A 191 27.70 -1.46 21.76
CA ASN A 191 28.64 -2.12 22.64
C ASN A 191 27.94 -2.62 23.90
N ASP A 192 28.47 -3.71 24.46
CA ASP A 192 28.22 -4.09 25.85
C ASP A 192 29.32 -3.48 26.72
N ASN A 193 28.96 -3.07 27.95
CA ASN A 193 29.94 -2.74 28.96
C ASN A 193 30.63 -4.05 29.38
N GLY A 194 31.81 -4.27 28.89
CA GLY A 194 32.73 -5.30 29.32
C GLY A 194 33.50 -4.82 30.57
#